data_0e1972777de1a6842e1227b8629e4850
#
_entry.id   0e1972777de1a6842e1227b8629e4850
#
_cell.length_a   1.000
_cell.length_b   1.000
_cell.length_c   1.000
_cell.angle_alpha   90.00
_cell.angle_beta   90.00
_cell.angle_gamma   90.00
#
_symmetry.space_group_name_H-M   'P 1'
#
loop_
_entity.id
_entity.type
_entity.pdbx_description
1 polymer ?
#
loop_
_entity_poly.entity_id
_entity_poly.type
_entity_poly.pdbx_seq_one_letter_code
_entity_poly.pdbx_strand_id
1 'polypeptide(L)'
;MKQDDSQIIDYLIRGNEQSNLNKPLSYSYIANPDQTIRWIYPSKLKTPTFLNFYNSSSLRAKIFTVTIKILFALKLSNLIKSNKVYLPIHEGSLLQRILDKYPDYNHSIFTGTVGKNRKIIVELNNGYKSLVFAKVAISNTSKDLIQNEFHVLSKLKHENLTSIYVPEVLAYNEKDLLEISNIKPKRCKQPSKLIDVQIVALTQINSINHKYVQWKDMQAKFEIESLIENLKVKV
;
A
#
# COMPACT_ATOMS: atom_id res chain seq x y z
N MET A 1 3.31 -1.29 -21.79
CA MET A 1 3.32 -1.92 -20.45
C MET A 1 4.52 -2.84 -20.41
N LYS A 2 5.37 -2.74 -19.38
CA LYS A 2 6.50 -3.66 -19.23
C LYS A 2 5.99 -5.07 -18.90
N GLN A 3 6.72 -6.10 -19.28
CA GLN A 3 6.34 -7.51 -19.08
C GLN A 3 6.07 -7.82 -17.59
N ASP A 4 6.87 -7.27 -16.68
CA ASP A 4 6.73 -7.44 -15.22
C ASP A 4 5.40 -6.87 -14.69
N ASP A 5 4.98 -5.68 -15.16
CA ASP A 5 3.70 -5.09 -14.76
C ASP A 5 2.48 -5.87 -15.29
N SER A 6 2.62 -6.47 -16.48
CA SER A 6 1.59 -7.33 -17.05
C SER A 6 1.37 -8.57 -16.18
N GLN A 7 2.44 -9.24 -15.77
CA GLN A 7 2.37 -10.42 -14.92
C GLN A 7 1.74 -10.12 -13.55
N ILE A 8 2.06 -8.95 -12.98
CA ILE A 8 1.50 -8.51 -11.70
C ILE A 8 0.00 -8.25 -11.79
N ILE A 9 -0.43 -7.60 -12.87
CA ILE A 9 -1.85 -7.34 -13.11
C ILE A 9 -2.58 -8.66 -13.37
N ASP A 10 -2.02 -9.53 -14.19
CA ASP A 10 -2.56 -10.85 -14.47
C ASP A 10 -2.77 -11.66 -13.17
N TYR A 11 -1.84 -11.59 -12.23
CA TYR A 11 -1.97 -12.25 -10.92
C TYR A 11 -3.23 -11.80 -10.16
N LEU A 12 -3.58 -10.51 -10.23
CA LEU A 12 -4.77 -9.97 -9.58
C LEU A 12 -6.08 -10.37 -10.24
N ILE A 13 -6.10 -10.38 -11.58
CA ILE A 13 -7.33 -10.50 -12.37
C ILE A 13 -7.60 -11.91 -12.87
N ARG A 14 -6.59 -12.78 -12.87
CA ARG A 14 -6.71 -14.16 -13.34
C ARG A 14 -7.43 -15.00 -12.29
N GLY A 15 -8.51 -15.68 -12.70
CA GLY A 15 -9.19 -16.69 -11.92
C GLY A 15 -8.59 -18.09 -12.15
N ASN A 16 -9.32 -19.12 -11.74
CA ASN A 16 -9.02 -20.50 -12.11
C ASN A 16 -9.17 -20.69 -13.63
N GLU A 17 -8.44 -21.63 -14.23
CA GLU A 17 -8.40 -21.85 -15.69
C GLU A 17 -9.77 -22.06 -16.35
N GLN A 18 -10.79 -22.44 -15.58
CA GLN A 18 -12.19 -22.65 -16.06
C GLN A 18 -13.14 -21.50 -15.72
N SER A 19 -12.62 -20.37 -15.20
CA SER A 19 -13.46 -19.26 -14.78
C SER A 19 -14.03 -18.47 -15.96
N ASN A 20 -15.32 -18.10 -15.87
CA ASN A 20 -15.97 -17.25 -16.84
C ASN A 20 -15.34 -15.86 -16.84
N LEU A 21 -15.24 -15.28 -18.03
CA LEU A 21 -14.75 -13.92 -18.21
C LEU A 21 -15.89 -12.94 -17.89
N ASN A 22 -15.74 -12.14 -16.85
CA ASN A 22 -16.67 -11.04 -16.62
C ASN A 22 -16.49 -9.97 -17.70
N LYS A 23 -17.51 -9.16 -17.91
CA LYS A 23 -17.42 -8.02 -18.84
C LYS A 23 -16.19 -7.17 -18.49
N PRO A 24 -15.28 -6.93 -19.46
CA PRO A 24 -14.06 -6.17 -19.16
C PRO A 24 -14.38 -4.78 -18.66
N LEU A 25 -13.76 -4.40 -17.55
CA LEU A 25 -13.90 -3.08 -16.97
C LEU A 25 -12.84 -2.12 -17.52
N SER A 26 -13.26 -0.88 -17.79
CA SER A 26 -12.36 0.17 -18.26
C SER A 26 -11.62 0.82 -17.10
N TYR A 27 -10.30 0.74 -17.15
CA TYR A 27 -9.40 1.37 -16.20
C TYR A 27 -8.51 2.41 -16.89
N SER A 28 -8.06 3.36 -16.10
CA SER A 28 -6.98 4.29 -16.45
C SER A 28 -5.76 3.98 -15.59
N TYR A 29 -4.56 4.15 -16.14
CA TYR A 29 -3.35 3.99 -15.35
C TYR A 29 -2.38 5.17 -15.50
N ILE A 30 -1.63 5.44 -14.44
CA ILE A 30 -0.54 6.41 -14.40
C ILE A 30 0.75 5.64 -14.26
N ALA A 31 1.69 5.89 -15.17
CA ALA A 31 3.02 5.29 -15.13
C ALA A 31 4.05 6.22 -14.48
N ASN A 32 5.12 5.63 -13.95
CA ASN A 32 6.34 6.32 -13.59
C ASN A 32 7.11 6.78 -14.85
N PRO A 33 8.12 7.66 -14.72
CA PRO A 33 8.96 8.07 -15.84
C PRO A 33 9.65 6.90 -16.57
N ASP A 34 9.94 5.81 -15.86
CA ASP A 34 10.54 4.59 -16.40
C ASP A 34 9.53 3.65 -17.08
N GLN A 35 8.28 4.11 -17.30
CA GLN A 35 7.17 3.40 -17.90
C GLN A 35 6.60 2.23 -17.06
N THR A 36 7.05 2.04 -15.82
CA THR A 36 6.39 1.10 -14.90
C THR A 36 5.05 1.66 -14.46
N ILE A 37 4.02 0.82 -14.40
CA ILE A 37 2.70 1.24 -13.91
C ILE A 37 2.80 1.50 -12.41
N ARG A 38 2.24 2.62 -11.99
CA ARG A 38 2.19 3.01 -10.57
C ARG A 38 0.79 2.89 -9.98
N TRP A 39 -0.21 3.40 -10.71
CA TRP A 39 -1.59 3.49 -10.28
C TRP A 39 -2.51 2.99 -11.36
N ILE A 40 -3.51 2.20 -10.98
CA ILE A 40 -4.60 1.77 -11.83
C ILE A 40 -5.90 2.12 -11.11
N TYR A 41 -6.84 2.73 -11.78
CA TYR A 41 -8.12 3.12 -11.20
C TYR A 41 -9.24 3.05 -12.26
N PRO A 42 -10.50 2.82 -11.87
CA PRO A 42 -11.62 2.81 -12.81
C PRO A 42 -11.69 4.12 -13.60
N SER A 43 -11.83 4.04 -14.93
CA SER A 43 -11.85 5.23 -15.81
C SER A 43 -13.00 6.19 -15.51
N LYS A 44 -14.06 5.72 -14.83
CA LYS A 44 -15.21 6.53 -14.41
C LYS A 44 -15.06 7.14 -13.02
N LEU A 45 -13.89 7.02 -12.40
CA LEU A 45 -13.65 7.56 -11.05
C LEU A 45 -13.88 9.08 -11.05
N LYS A 46 -14.73 9.58 -10.14
CA LYS A 46 -15.07 11.01 -10.03
C LYS A 46 -14.08 11.80 -9.18
N THR A 47 -13.42 11.16 -8.26
CA THR A 47 -12.46 11.76 -7.32
C THR A 47 -11.15 10.99 -7.33
N PRO A 48 -9.98 11.64 -7.30
CA PRO A 48 -8.68 10.95 -7.37
C PRO A 48 -8.30 10.33 -6.02
N THR A 49 -9.08 9.37 -5.54
CA THR A 49 -8.90 8.74 -4.21
C THR A 49 -7.56 8.01 -4.08
N PHE A 50 -6.99 7.53 -5.18
CA PHE A 50 -5.65 6.96 -5.22
C PHE A 50 -4.55 7.91 -4.67
N LEU A 51 -4.82 9.21 -4.57
CA LEU A 51 -3.92 10.17 -3.94
C LEU A 51 -3.99 10.15 -2.40
N ASN A 52 -4.97 9.50 -1.79
CA ASN A 52 -5.15 9.50 -0.33
C ASN A 52 -3.97 8.85 0.40
N PHE A 53 -3.32 7.88 -0.22
CA PHE A 53 -2.12 7.23 0.32
C PHE A 53 -0.82 7.63 -0.42
N TYR A 54 -0.90 8.61 -1.32
CA TYR A 54 0.27 9.18 -1.96
C TYR A 54 1.05 10.07 -0.98
N ASN A 55 2.35 9.82 -0.87
CA ASN A 55 3.20 10.68 -0.05
C ASN A 55 3.54 11.97 -0.80
N SER A 56 2.93 13.08 -0.38
CA SER A 56 3.13 14.42 -0.95
C SER A 56 4.08 15.29 -0.12
N SER A 57 5.12 14.71 0.50
CA SER A 57 6.08 15.47 1.32
C SER A 57 6.94 16.45 0.50
N SER A 58 7.35 16.08 -0.71
CA SER A 58 8.14 16.96 -1.57
C SER A 58 7.30 18.02 -2.29
N LEU A 59 7.90 19.16 -2.66
CA LEU A 59 7.23 20.21 -3.41
C LEU A 59 6.64 19.69 -4.74
N ARG A 60 7.40 18.88 -5.48
CA ARG A 60 6.94 18.26 -6.73
C ARG A 60 5.72 17.36 -6.52
N ALA A 61 5.73 16.57 -5.45
CA ALA A 61 4.61 15.69 -5.09
C ALA A 61 3.36 16.50 -4.68
N LYS A 62 3.53 17.63 -3.99
CA LYS A 62 2.43 18.56 -3.65
C LYS A 62 1.82 19.17 -4.91
N ILE A 63 2.65 19.70 -5.82
CA ILE A 63 2.17 20.27 -7.09
C ILE A 63 1.41 19.20 -7.88
N PHE A 64 1.96 18.02 -8.05
CA PHE A 64 1.28 16.89 -8.71
C PHE A 64 -0.08 16.61 -8.09
N THR A 65 -0.13 16.48 -6.75
CA THR A 65 -1.39 16.19 -6.03
C THR A 65 -2.43 17.26 -6.24
N VAL A 66 -2.05 18.54 -6.17
CA VAL A 66 -2.96 19.68 -6.37
C VAL A 66 -3.46 19.71 -7.81
N THR A 67 -2.57 19.57 -8.79
CA THR A 67 -2.93 19.56 -10.22
C THR A 67 -3.94 18.45 -10.52
N ILE A 68 -3.68 17.22 -10.06
CA ILE A 68 -4.61 16.10 -10.28
C ILE A 68 -5.98 16.39 -9.66
N LYS A 69 -6.02 16.91 -8.42
CA LYS A 69 -7.29 17.26 -7.76
C LYS A 69 -8.07 18.31 -8.51
N ILE A 70 -7.41 19.36 -9.02
CA ILE A 70 -8.03 20.41 -9.84
C ILE A 70 -8.59 19.80 -11.13
N LEU A 71 -7.84 18.98 -11.86
CA LEU A 71 -8.30 18.36 -13.09
C LEU A 71 -9.54 17.47 -12.86
N PHE A 72 -9.58 16.72 -11.77
CA PHE A 72 -10.76 15.95 -11.42
C PHE A 72 -11.96 16.85 -11.06
N ALA A 73 -11.74 17.91 -10.26
CA ALA A 73 -12.79 18.85 -9.86
C ALA A 73 -13.41 19.56 -11.08
N LEU A 74 -12.59 19.90 -12.07
CA LEU A 74 -13.03 20.53 -13.33
C LEU A 74 -13.56 19.49 -14.36
N LYS A 75 -13.62 18.21 -14.03
CA LYS A 75 -13.98 17.10 -14.94
C LYS A 75 -13.05 16.98 -16.17
N LEU A 76 -11.83 17.49 -16.04
CA LEU A 76 -10.79 17.47 -17.07
C LEU A 76 -9.78 16.33 -16.87
N SER A 77 -10.21 15.26 -16.20
CA SER A 77 -9.35 14.08 -15.95
C SER A 77 -8.79 13.46 -17.23
N ASN A 78 -9.43 13.69 -18.37
CA ASN A 78 -8.92 13.24 -19.68
C ASN A 78 -7.60 13.94 -20.10
N LEU A 79 -7.28 15.11 -19.50
CA LEU A 79 -6.01 15.82 -19.74
C LEU A 79 -4.86 15.22 -18.93
N ILE A 80 -5.15 14.38 -17.95
CA ILE A 80 -4.12 13.62 -17.26
C ILE A 80 -3.51 12.67 -18.28
N LYS A 81 -2.19 12.66 -18.37
CA LYS A 81 -1.45 11.69 -19.20
C LYS A 81 -1.62 10.28 -18.62
N SER A 82 -2.83 9.77 -18.73
CA SER A 82 -3.21 8.43 -18.31
C SER A 82 -3.56 7.61 -19.54
N ASN A 83 -3.06 6.38 -19.57
CA ASN A 83 -3.43 5.42 -20.61
C ASN A 83 -4.67 4.65 -20.15
N LYS A 84 -5.53 4.29 -21.10
CA LYS A 84 -6.68 3.42 -20.83
C LYS A 84 -6.29 1.97 -21.02
N VAL A 85 -6.83 1.10 -20.20
CA VAL A 85 -6.68 -0.35 -20.28
C VAL A 85 -8.01 -1.03 -19.95
N TYR A 86 -8.33 -2.09 -20.65
CA TYR A 86 -9.47 -2.95 -20.35
C TYR A 86 -8.96 -4.17 -19.62
N LEU A 87 -9.40 -4.35 -18.38
CA LEU A 87 -9.01 -5.48 -17.55
C LEU A 87 -10.11 -6.53 -17.57
N PRO A 88 -9.84 -7.72 -18.13
CA PRO A 88 -10.76 -8.85 -18.08
C PRO A 88 -10.66 -9.48 -16.68
N ILE A 89 -11.51 -9.06 -15.77
CA ILE A 89 -11.53 -9.62 -14.41
C ILE A 89 -12.26 -10.96 -14.47
N HIS A 90 -11.55 -12.03 -14.17
CA HIS A 90 -12.11 -13.38 -14.14
C HIS A 90 -12.88 -13.64 -12.84
N GLU A 91 -13.92 -14.45 -12.95
CA GLU A 91 -14.66 -14.92 -11.79
C GLU A 91 -13.75 -15.69 -10.83
N GLY A 92 -13.88 -15.44 -9.52
CA GLY A 92 -13.03 -16.06 -8.51
C GLY A 92 -11.58 -15.52 -8.44
N SER A 93 -11.21 -14.54 -9.29
CA SER A 93 -9.92 -13.86 -9.19
C SER A 93 -9.79 -13.13 -7.86
N LEU A 94 -8.54 -12.84 -7.47
CA LEU A 94 -8.29 -12.16 -6.20
C LEU A 94 -8.94 -10.78 -6.16
N LEU A 95 -8.84 -10.02 -7.25
CA LEU A 95 -9.49 -8.71 -7.35
C LEU A 95 -11.02 -8.85 -7.26
N GLN A 96 -11.62 -9.80 -7.97
CA GLN A 96 -13.06 -10.02 -7.91
C GLN A 96 -13.53 -10.32 -6.47
N ARG A 97 -12.86 -11.22 -5.75
CA ARG A 97 -13.17 -11.55 -4.35
C ARG A 97 -13.12 -10.34 -3.43
N ILE A 98 -12.10 -9.47 -3.62
CA ILE A 98 -12.00 -8.23 -2.86
C ILE A 98 -13.18 -7.30 -3.18
N LEU A 99 -13.52 -7.13 -4.45
CA LEU A 99 -14.61 -6.24 -4.87
C LEU A 99 -15.99 -6.76 -4.44
N ASP A 100 -16.22 -8.05 -4.51
CA ASP A 100 -17.48 -8.68 -4.07
C ASP A 100 -17.71 -8.53 -2.56
N LYS A 101 -16.64 -8.54 -1.77
CA LYS A 101 -16.71 -8.30 -0.33
C LYS A 101 -17.07 -6.85 0.01
N TYR A 102 -16.76 -5.89 -0.89
CA TYR A 102 -16.98 -4.46 -0.69
C TYR A 102 -17.69 -3.82 -1.89
N PRO A 103 -18.93 -4.24 -2.21
CA PRO A 103 -19.62 -3.86 -3.45
C PRO A 103 -19.90 -2.35 -3.55
N ASP A 104 -20.08 -1.66 -2.42
CA ASP A 104 -20.40 -0.23 -2.37
C ASP A 104 -19.14 0.67 -2.40
N TYR A 105 -17.95 0.09 -2.43
CA TYR A 105 -16.72 0.86 -2.37
C TYR A 105 -16.11 1.04 -3.76
N ASN A 106 -15.64 2.25 -4.00
CA ASN A 106 -14.72 2.49 -5.12
C ASN A 106 -13.34 1.92 -4.77
N HIS A 107 -12.54 1.66 -5.79
CA HIS A 107 -11.21 1.12 -5.59
C HIS A 107 -10.16 1.80 -6.45
N SER A 108 -8.92 1.68 -6.02
CA SER A 108 -7.74 1.98 -6.82
C SER A 108 -6.62 1.00 -6.47
N ILE A 109 -5.75 0.73 -7.44
CA ILE A 109 -4.70 -0.28 -7.32
C ILE A 109 -3.35 0.44 -7.40
N PHE A 110 -2.51 0.25 -6.40
CA PHE A 110 -1.11 0.63 -6.42
C PHE A 110 -0.27 -0.61 -6.66
N THR A 111 0.51 -0.60 -7.73
CA THR A 111 1.28 -1.78 -8.15
C THR A 111 2.55 -2.01 -7.33
N GLY A 112 2.80 -1.17 -6.32
CA GLY A 112 3.98 -1.27 -5.48
C GLY A 112 5.24 -0.66 -6.10
N THR A 113 6.23 -0.44 -5.26
CA THR A 113 7.56 -0.02 -5.71
C THR A 113 8.32 -1.23 -6.25
N VAL A 114 8.94 -1.09 -7.41
CA VAL A 114 9.74 -2.15 -8.04
C VAL A 114 10.84 -2.61 -7.09
N GLY A 115 10.99 -3.92 -6.92
CA GLY A 115 11.99 -4.54 -6.04
C GLY A 115 11.51 -5.85 -5.43
N LYS A 116 12.39 -6.57 -4.74
CA LYS A 116 12.11 -7.88 -4.13
C LYS A 116 10.95 -7.89 -3.12
N ASN A 117 10.69 -6.75 -2.51
CA ASN A 117 9.63 -6.56 -1.49
C ASN A 117 8.32 -6.04 -2.10
N ARG A 118 8.20 -6.05 -3.43
CA ARG A 118 7.05 -5.52 -4.15
C ARG A 118 5.77 -6.24 -3.71
N LYS A 119 4.75 -5.46 -3.38
CA LYS A 119 3.39 -5.92 -3.10
C LYS A 119 2.40 -4.97 -3.74
N ILE A 120 1.25 -5.50 -4.13
CA ILE A 120 0.15 -4.70 -4.66
C ILE A 120 -0.70 -4.23 -3.49
N ILE A 121 -1.26 -3.04 -3.61
CA ILE A 121 -2.23 -2.53 -2.63
C ILE A 121 -3.51 -2.16 -3.38
N VAL A 122 -4.61 -2.82 -3.05
CA VAL A 122 -5.94 -2.41 -3.49
C VAL A 122 -6.53 -1.54 -2.39
N GLU A 123 -6.71 -0.26 -2.70
CA GLU A 123 -7.40 0.69 -1.84
C GLU A 123 -8.89 0.61 -2.09
N LEU A 124 -9.66 0.54 -1.03
CA LEU A 124 -11.12 0.59 -1.05
C LEU A 124 -11.59 1.86 -0.34
N ASN A 125 -12.48 2.61 -0.98
CA ASN A 125 -12.87 3.93 -0.52
C ASN A 125 -14.34 4.25 -0.84
N ASN A 126 -14.92 5.19 -0.12
CA ASN A 126 -16.29 5.67 -0.32
C ASN A 126 -16.38 6.92 -1.20
N GLY A 127 -15.38 7.17 -2.04
CA GLY A 127 -15.28 8.36 -2.88
C GLY A 127 -14.58 9.56 -2.23
N TYR A 128 -14.44 9.58 -0.91
CA TYR A 128 -13.82 10.68 -0.15
C TYR A 128 -12.65 10.23 0.72
N LYS A 129 -12.78 9.07 1.34
CA LYS A 129 -11.84 8.54 2.32
C LYS A 129 -11.53 7.08 1.99
N SER A 130 -10.26 6.72 2.05
CA SER A 130 -9.84 5.33 2.04
C SER A 130 -10.33 4.66 3.33
N LEU A 131 -10.91 3.48 3.23
CA LEU A 131 -11.48 2.73 4.35
C LEU A 131 -10.69 1.46 4.62
N VAL A 132 -10.31 0.75 3.57
CA VAL A 132 -9.60 -0.52 3.63
C VAL A 132 -8.42 -0.52 2.70
N PHE A 133 -7.33 -1.16 3.10
CA PHE A 133 -6.20 -1.51 2.25
C PHE A 133 -6.04 -3.02 2.20
N ALA A 134 -6.24 -3.60 1.04
CA ALA A 134 -5.94 -5.00 0.77
C ALA A 134 -4.52 -5.10 0.19
N LYS A 135 -3.61 -5.68 0.93
CA LYS A 135 -2.20 -5.88 0.56
C LYS A 135 -2.04 -7.27 -0.02
N VAL A 136 -1.58 -7.35 -1.26
CA VAL A 136 -1.42 -8.59 -2.01
C VAL A 136 0.06 -8.87 -2.21
N ALA A 137 0.49 -10.04 -1.77
CA ALA A 137 1.84 -10.53 -2.00
C ALA A 137 1.98 -11.11 -3.41
N ILE A 138 3.09 -10.81 -4.08
CA ILE A 138 3.40 -11.30 -5.44
C ILE A 138 4.70 -12.09 -5.50
N SER A 139 5.36 -12.28 -4.38
CA SER A 139 6.61 -13.05 -4.23
C SER A 139 6.69 -13.67 -2.84
N ASN A 140 7.54 -14.65 -2.64
CA ASN A 140 7.75 -15.26 -1.33
C ASN A 140 8.20 -14.22 -0.29
N THR A 141 9.14 -13.32 -0.65
CA THR A 141 9.57 -12.24 0.25
C THR A 141 8.42 -11.33 0.65
N SER A 142 7.51 -10.99 -0.28
CA SER A 142 6.35 -10.15 0.04
C SER A 142 5.30 -10.91 0.87
N LYS A 143 5.20 -12.25 0.73
CA LYS A 143 4.38 -13.10 1.61
C LYS A 143 4.88 -13.07 3.05
N ASP A 144 6.18 -13.27 3.25
CA ASP A 144 6.81 -13.21 4.56
C ASP A 144 6.58 -11.86 5.23
N LEU A 145 6.68 -10.76 4.46
CA LEU A 145 6.41 -9.42 4.96
C LEU A 145 4.94 -9.20 5.36
N ILE A 146 3.99 -9.70 4.58
CA ILE A 146 2.56 -9.63 4.89
C ILE A 146 2.23 -10.47 6.11
N GLN A 147 2.79 -11.67 6.22
CA GLN A 147 2.64 -12.54 7.37
C GLN A 147 3.19 -11.90 8.64
N ASN A 148 4.40 -11.33 8.57
CA ASN A 148 4.97 -10.61 9.70
C ASN A 148 4.12 -9.40 10.12
N GLU A 149 3.63 -8.64 9.15
CA GLU A 149 2.72 -7.50 9.42
C GLU A 149 1.43 -7.98 10.11
N PHE A 150 0.84 -9.08 9.66
CA PHE A 150 -0.32 -9.71 10.30
C PHE A 150 -0.03 -10.09 11.76
N HIS A 151 1.08 -10.78 12.02
CA HIS A 151 1.45 -11.19 13.38
C HIS A 151 1.69 -10.00 14.31
N VAL A 152 2.37 -8.96 13.81
CA VAL A 152 2.61 -7.74 14.58
C VAL A 152 1.30 -7.03 14.89
N LEU A 153 0.43 -6.82 13.91
CA LEU A 153 -0.86 -6.14 14.12
C LEU A 153 -1.77 -6.95 15.06
N SER A 154 -1.81 -8.27 14.91
CA SER A 154 -2.57 -9.16 15.79
C SER A 154 -2.07 -9.08 17.24
N LYS A 155 -0.77 -9.01 17.44
CA LYS A 155 -0.18 -8.84 18.77
C LYS A 155 -0.51 -7.46 19.35
N LEU A 156 -0.30 -6.40 18.58
CA LEU A 156 -0.55 -5.01 19.03
C LEU A 156 -2.01 -4.75 19.37
N LYS A 157 -2.96 -5.47 18.75
CA LYS A 157 -4.40 -5.35 19.06
C LYS A 157 -4.73 -5.69 20.51
N HIS A 158 -3.97 -6.59 21.14
CA HIS A 158 -4.18 -7.03 22.50
C HIS A 158 -3.41 -6.20 23.54
N GLU A 159 -2.59 -5.25 23.08
CA GLU A 159 -1.83 -4.38 23.96
C GLU A 159 -2.62 -3.11 24.32
N ASN A 160 -2.49 -2.66 25.55
CA ASN A 160 -3.15 -1.42 26.02
C ASN A 160 -2.37 -0.17 25.54
N LEU A 161 -2.48 0.13 24.22
CA LEU A 161 -1.80 1.27 23.60
C LEU A 161 -2.71 2.50 23.65
N THR A 162 -2.30 3.50 24.45
CA THR A 162 -3.08 4.74 24.61
C THR A 162 -2.65 5.86 23.66
N SER A 163 -1.41 5.80 23.16
CA SER A 163 -0.81 6.85 22.31
C SER A 163 -0.73 6.47 20.82
N ILE A 164 -1.13 5.26 20.48
CA ILE A 164 -0.97 4.70 19.13
C ILE A 164 -2.30 4.10 18.67
N TYR A 165 -2.69 4.47 17.46
CA TYR A 165 -3.77 3.78 16.75
C TYR A 165 -3.18 2.70 15.86
N VAL A 166 -3.63 1.47 16.03
CA VAL A 166 -3.21 0.32 15.25
C VAL A 166 -4.28 -0.03 14.23
N PRO A 167 -3.94 -0.27 12.96
CA PRO A 167 -4.89 -0.76 11.98
C PRO A 167 -5.53 -2.07 12.43
N GLU A 168 -6.84 -2.18 12.25
CA GLU A 168 -7.52 -3.45 12.48
C GLU A 168 -7.28 -4.39 11.31
N VAL A 169 -6.96 -5.65 11.60
CA VAL A 169 -6.94 -6.72 10.62
C VAL A 169 -8.37 -7.14 10.33
N LEU A 170 -8.82 -6.92 9.10
CA LEU A 170 -10.19 -7.24 8.63
C LEU A 170 -10.26 -8.62 7.99
N ALA A 171 -9.17 -9.06 7.35
CA ALA A 171 -9.00 -10.40 6.82
C ALA A 171 -7.51 -10.72 6.63
N TYR A 172 -7.18 -11.98 6.73
CA TYR A 172 -5.85 -12.52 6.42
C TYR A 172 -6.00 -13.89 5.76
N ASN A 173 -5.32 -14.04 4.64
CA ASN A 173 -5.15 -15.32 3.99
C ASN A 173 -3.64 -15.61 3.97
N GLU A 174 -3.22 -16.70 4.58
CA GLU A 174 -1.80 -17.10 4.69
C GLU A 174 -1.07 -17.20 3.35
N LYS A 175 -1.81 -17.29 2.25
CA LYS A 175 -1.22 -17.41 0.92
C LYS A 175 -0.71 -16.08 0.37
N ASP A 176 -1.54 -15.01 0.40
CA ASP A 176 -1.21 -13.83 -0.38
C ASP A 176 -1.92 -12.52 0.00
N LEU A 177 -2.86 -12.51 0.95
CA LEU A 177 -3.74 -11.35 1.19
C LEU A 177 -3.79 -10.95 2.66
N LEU A 178 -3.62 -9.65 2.93
CA LEU A 178 -3.90 -9.01 4.22
C LEU A 178 -4.77 -7.77 3.99
N GLU A 179 -5.96 -7.76 4.58
CA GLU A 179 -6.84 -6.58 4.58
C GLU A 179 -6.77 -5.88 5.93
N ILE A 180 -6.52 -4.58 5.91
CA ILE A 180 -6.44 -3.75 7.11
C ILE A 180 -7.30 -2.51 7.00
N SER A 181 -7.82 -2.03 8.13
CA SER A 181 -8.52 -0.76 8.20
C SER A 181 -7.58 0.43 7.98
N ASN A 182 -8.12 1.52 7.41
CA ASN A 182 -7.37 2.77 7.32
C ASN A 182 -7.55 3.59 8.60
N ILE A 183 -6.46 3.83 9.30
CA ILE A 183 -6.42 4.67 10.51
C ILE A 183 -5.91 6.09 10.24
N LYS A 184 -5.52 6.42 9.00
CA LYS A 184 -4.99 7.74 8.67
C LYS A 184 -6.05 8.82 8.93
N PRO A 185 -5.82 9.78 9.84
CA PRO A 185 -6.76 10.86 10.07
C PRO A 185 -6.85 11.77 8.85
N LYS A 186 -7.99 12.45 8.67
CA LYS A 186 -8.24 13.36 7.53
C LYS A 186 -7.19 14.48 7.43
N ARG A 187 -6.64 14.89 8.57
CA ARG A 187 -5.56 15.90 8.67
C ARG A 187 -4.46 15.35 9.56
N CYS A 188 -3.36 14.93 8.97
CA CYS A 188 -2.17 14.53 9.67
C CYS A 188 -1.08 15.56 9.37
N LYS A 189 -0.61 16.26 10.41
CA LYS A 189 0.58 17.11 10.30
C LYS A 189 1.77 16.27 10.77
N GLN A 190 2.79 16.18 9.95
CA GLN A 190 4.05 15.57 10.34
C GLN A 190 4.85 16.65 11.10
N PRO A 191 5.15 16.46 12.40
CA PRO A 191 5.97 17.41 13.13
C PRO A 191 7.41 17.39 12.60
N SER A 192 8.06 18.54 12.62
CA SER A 192 9.47 18.68 12.19
C SER A 192 10.46 18.19 13.26
N LYS A 193 10.02 18.03 14.50
CA LYS A 193 10.80 17.56 15.64
C LYS A 193 10.04 16.46 16.37
N LEU A 194 10.76 15.61 17.08
CA LEU A 194 10.18 14.63 17.96
C LEU A 194 9.38 15.33 19.07
N ILE A 195 8.13 14.93 19.29
CA ILE A 195 7.23 15.49 20.29
C ILE A 195 6.92 14.44 21.37
N ASP A 196 6.51 14.88 22.55
CA ASP A 196 6.29 14.00 23.71
C ASP A 196 5.37 12.81 23.43
N VAL A 197 4.29 13.04 22.67
CA VAL A 197 3.38 11.95 22.31
C VAL A 197 4.06 10.84 21.47
N GLN A 198 5.06 11.21 20.66
CA GLN A 198 5.85 10.23 19.90
C GLN A 198 6.82 9.49 20.79
N ILE A 199 7.40 10.16 21.79
CA ILE A 199 8.27 9.54 22.81
C ILE A 199 7.47 8.52 23.61
N VAL A 200 6.28 8.90 24.09
CA VAL A 200 5.36 7.99 24.80
C VAL A 200 4.99 6.79 23.91
N ALA A 201 4.67 7.02 22.63
CA ALA A 201 4.35 5.96 21.69
C ALA A 201 5.52 4.98 21.51
N LEU A 202 6.73 5.48 21.33
CA LEU A 202 7.94 4.66 21.22
C LEU A 202 8.20 3.85 22.50
N THR A 203 8.01 4.48 23.67
CA THR A 203 8.14 3.80 24.97
C THR A 203 7.13 2.68 25.11
N GLN A 204 5.86 2.91 24.74
CA GLN A 204 4.82 1.88 24.76
C GLN A 204 5.17 0.71 23.83
N ILE A 205 5.61 0.96 22.59
CA ILE A 205 6.03 -0.11 21.68
C ILE A 205 7.21 -0.89 22.25
N ASN A 206 8.20 -0.19 22.82
CA ASN A 206 9.38 -0.82 23.38
C ASN A 206 9.06 -1.69 24.62
N SER A 207 8.03 -1.35 25.37
CA SER A 207 7.62 -2.12 26.56
C SER A 207 6.96 -3.47 26.22
N ILE A 208 6.44 -3.66 25.00
CA ILE A 208 5.70 -4.87 24.61
C ILE A 208 6.59 -6.13 24.56
N ASN A 209 7.88 -5.98 24.31
CA ASN A 209 8.82 -7.11 24.15
C ASN A 209 10.18 -6.78 24.73
N HIS A 210 10.26 -6.50 26.04
CA HIS A 210 11.55 -6.32 26.70
C HIS A 210 12.35 -7.62 26.67
N LYS A 211 13.23 -7.74 25.66
CA LYS A 211 14.40 -8.61 25.75
C LYS A 211 15.61 -7.71 25.87
N TYR A 212 16.27 -7.74 27.03
CA TYR A 212 17.60 -7.16 27.16
C TYR A 212 18.56 -7.97 26.30
N VAL A 213 18.95 -7.41 25.15
CA VAL A 213 19.99 -8.00 24.29
C VAL A 213 21.25 -7.20 24.55
N GLN A 214 22.36 -7.86 24.86
CA GLN A 214 23.63 -7.15 25.01
C GLN A 214 24.06 -6.56 23.66
N TRP A 215 24.67 -5.39 23.68
CA TRP A 215 25.12 -4.67 22.47
C TRP A 215 25.95 -5.54 21.52
N LYS A 216 26.87 -6.36 22.07
CA LYS A 216 27.68 -7.31 21.29
C LYS A 216 26.85 -8.32 20.50
N ASP A 217 25.70 -8.74 21.03
CA ASP A 217 24.83 -9.72 20.36
C ASP A 217 24.00 -9.04 19.26
N MET A 218 23.69 -7.75 19.43
CA MET A 218 23.07 -6.93 18.39
C MET A 218 24.04 -6.65 17.24
N GLN A 219 25.32 -6.35 17.53
CA GLN A 219 26.33 -6.14 16.51
C GLN A 219 26.50 -7.37 15.61
N ALA A 220 26.63 -8.56 16.19
CA ALA A 220 26.74 -9.81 15.45
C ALA A 220 25.51 -10.09 14.60
N LYS A 221 24.32 -9.73 15.08
CA LYS A 221 23.06 -9.99 14.37
C LYS A 221 22.80 -9.05 13.18
N PHE A 222 23.25 -7.81 13.26
CA PHE A 222 22.92 -6.78 12.27
C PHE A 222 24.12 -6.34 11.44
N GLU A 223 25.31 -6.96 11.61
CA GLU A 223 26.54 -6.58 10.89
C GLU A 223 26.80 -5.05 10.92
N ILE A 224 26.51 -4.42 12.06
CA ILE A 224 26.57 -2.95 12.21
C ILE A 224 27.98 -2.43 11.89
N GLU A 225 29.01 -3.20 12.23
CA GLU A 225 30.42 -2.82 11.94
C GLU A 225 30.68 -2.72 10.43
N SER A 226 30.16 -3.67 9.64
CA SER A 226 30.30 -3.62 8.18
C SER A 226 29.52 -2.46 7.56
N LEU A 227 28.39 -2.09 8.15
CA LEU A 227 27.62 -0.92 7.74
C LEU A 227 28.34 0.40 8.07
N ILE A 228 29.00 0.49 9.22
CA ILE A 228 29.80 1.65 9.61
C ILE A 228 31.03 1.78 8.72
N GLU A 229 31.69 0.69 8.40
CA GLU A 229 32.86 0.68 7.51
C GLU A 229 32.50 1.11 6.08
N ASN A 230 31.38 0.62 5.56
CA ASN A 230 30.83 1.02 4.25
C ASN A 230 30.41 2.51 4.21
N LEU A 231 30.06 3.11 5.34
CA LEU A 231 29.76 4.54 5.43
C LEU A 231 31.04 5.40 5.47
N LYS A 232 32.10 4.93 6.08
CA LYS A 232 33.40 5.63 6.13
C LYS A 232 34.11 5.73 4.77
N VAL A 233 33.83 4.81 3.85
CA VAL A 233 34.42 4.81 2.50
C VAL A 233 33.70 5.80 1.56
N LYS A 234 32.58 6.41 1.97
CA LYS A 234 31.78 7.34 1.15
C LYS A 234 31.90 8.81 1.58
N VAL A 235 32.83 9.14 2.49
CA VAL A 235 33.21 10.51 2.88
C VAL A 235 34.63 10.83 2.32
#